data_731782ed5a54eb6a86f58af18db6676c
#
_entry.id   731782ed5a54eb6a86f58af18db6676c
#
_cell.length_a   1.000
_cell.length_b   1.000
_cell.length_c   1.000
_cell.angle_alpha   90.00
_cell.angle_beta   90.00
_cell.angle_gamma   90.00
#
_symmetry.space_group_name_H-M   'P 1'
#
loop_
_entity.id
_entity.type
_entity.pdbx_description
1 polymer ?
#
loop_
_entity_poly.entity_id
_entity_poly.type
_entity_poly.pdbx_seq_one_letter_code
_entity_poly.pdbx_strand_id
1 'polypeptide(L)'
;MYNYEWDIETGGYILLPSKITGVTKEVRPVFSEELRFLGLDRDYGWDFPDCEGPLMWAEARRYFYKGELVCEASGGGLYEMPTLKNVIKDLRITPVDIEMMLSKNESVMDGLVQKTLKTTYKAYLDYKSRVSMFYVAYSGGKDSIVMLDIVQRALPHDGFVVVFGDTTMELKTTYQALSEAKAHWPSLEWYEASAKQKNHGEE
;
A
#
# COMPACT_ATOMS: atom_id res chain seq x y z
N MET A 1 8.19 -16.56 -3.83
CA MET A 1 7.80 -15.86 -2.60
C MET A 1 8.99 -15.02 -2.16
N TYR A 2 8.80 -13.89 -1.52
CA TYR A 2 9.88 -13.01 -1.10
C TYR A 2 9.86 -12.93 0.42
N ASN A 3 11.03 -12.79 1.00
CA ASN A 3 11.24 -12.47 2.39
C ASN A 3 11.90 -11.09 2.46
N TYR A 4 12.11 -10.56 3.63
CA TYR A 4 12.84 -9.31 3.82
C TYR A 4 13.85 -9.45 4.95
N GLU A 5 14.89 -8.63 4.87
CA GLU A 5 15.86 -8.41 5.95
C GLU A 5 15.94 -6.92 6.25
N TRP A 6 16.11 -6.58 7.52
CA TRP A 6 16.25 -5.20 7.93
C TRP A 6 17.56 -4.60 7.39
N ASP A 7 17.47 -3.40 6.86
CA ASP A 7 18.60 -2.61 6.41
C ASP A 7 18.84 -1.44 7.36
N ILE A 8 19.87 -1.56 8.20
CA ILE A 8 20.21 -0.57 9.23
C ILE A 8 20.62 0.76 8.59
N GLU A 9 21.26 0.72 7.42
CA GLU A 9 21.75 1.91 6.73
C GLU A 9 20.62 2.82 6.29
N THR A 10 19.60 2.28 5.65
CA THR A 10 18.42 3.04 5.21
C THR A 10 17.37 3.19 6.29
N GLY A 11 17.41 2.37 7.33
CA GLY A 11 16.30 2.23 8.29
C GLY A 11 15.09 1.50 7.71
N GLY A 12 15.23 0.92 6.52
CA GLY A 12 14.23 0.17 5.80
C GLY A 12 14.48 -1.34 5.80
N TYR A 13 14.20 -1.98 4.68
CA TYR A 13 14.42 -3.42 4.48
C TYR A 13 14.81 -3.74 3.03
N ILE A 14 15.48 -4.88 2.85
CA ILE A 14 15.85 -5.42 1.55
C ILE A 14 15.00 -6.66 1.29
N LEU A 15 14.44 -6.75 0.10
CA LEU A 15 13.68 -7.89 -0.37
C LEU A 15 14.60 -8.99 -0.87
N LEU A 16 14.40 -10.19 -0.36
CA LEU A 16 15.17 -11.36 -0.73
C LEU A 16 14.28 -12.42 -1.38
N PRO A 17 14.74 -13.05 -2.49
CA PRO A 17 14.05 -14.20 -3.04
C PRO A 17 14.04 -15.34 -2.02
N SER A 18 12.86 -15.80 -1.62
CA SER A 18 12.71 -16.91 -0.67
C SER A 18 12.16 -18.15 -1.35
N LYS A 19 12.76 -19.30 -1.04
CA LYS A 19 12.22 -20.62 -1.40
C LYS A 19 11.26 -21.18 -0.35
N ILE A 20 11.15 -20.52 0.80
CA ILE A 20 10.33 -20.98 1.92
C ILE A 20 8.90 -20.51 1.70
N THR A 21 7.98 -21.46 1.59
CA THR A 21 6.53 -21.23 1.56
C THR A 21 6.02 -21.05 2.99
N GLY A 22 6.31 -19.91 3.61
CA GLY A 22 5.79 -19.53 4.91
C GLY A 22 5.06 -18.20 4.81
N VAL A 23 4.12 -17.93 5.73
CA VAL A 23 3.50 -16.63 5.85
C VAL A 23 4.58 -15.65 6.31
N THR A 24 5.11 -14.86 5.37
CA THR A 24 5.91 -13.71 5.72
C THR A 24 5.00 -12.69 6.38
N LYS A 25 5.41 -12.16 7.52
CA LYS A 25 4.70 -11.05 8.14
C LYS A 25 4.78 -9.85 7.23
N GLU A 26 3.65 -9.23 6.94
CA GLU A 26 3.64 -7.96 6.20
C GLU A 26 4.25 -6.87 7.05
N VAL A 27 5.20 -6.16 6.45
CA VAL A 27 5.80 -4.96 7.01
C VAL A 27 5.02 -3.76 6.50
N ARG A 28 4.57 -2.91 7.40
CA ARG A 28 3.89 -1.66 7.04
C ARG A 28 4.69 -0.44 7.50
N PRO A 29 4.63 0.68 6.78
CA PRO A 29 5.25 1.93 7.22
C PRO A 29 4.54 2.49 8.45
N VAL A 30 5.29 3.19 9.28
CA VAL A 30 4.81 3.92 10.45
C VAL A 30 5.22 5.38 10.32
N PHE A 31 4.25 6.27 10.45
CA PHE A 31 4.41 7.72 10.30
C PHE A 31 4.33 8.44 11.64
N SER A 32 4.70 9.71 11.65
CA SER A 32 4.76 10.54 12.86
C SER A 32 3.42 10.62 13.61
N GLU A 33 2.31 10.66 12.88
CA GLU A 33 0.96 10.74 13.47
C GLU A 33 0.63 9.50 14.32
N GLU A 34 1.03 8.31 13.87
CA GLU A 34 0.80 7.09 14.63
C GLU A 34 1.62 7.07 15.92
N LEU A 35 2.87 7.52 15.87
CA LEU A 35 3.73 7.60 17.05
C LEU A 35 3.20 8.59 18.08
N ARG A 36 2.71 9.75 17.61
CA ARG A 36 2.04 10.75 18.46
C ARG A 36 0.72 10.22 19.04
N PHE A 37 -0.08 9.55 18.23
CA PHE A 37 -1.31 8.93 18.69
C PHE A 37 -1.04 7.93 19.84
N LEU A 38 0.04 7.16 19.74
CA LEU A 38 0.47 6.24 20.79
C LEU A 38 1.12 6.94 22.00
N GLY A 39 1.34 8.24 21.96
CA GLY A 39 1.95 9.02 23.06
C GLY A 39 3.44 8.77 23.25
N LEU A 40 4.14 8.24 22.25
CA LEU A 40 5.55 7.84 22.37
C LEU A 40 6.47 9.05 22.58
N ASP A 41 6.14 10.20 22.03
CA ASP A 41 6.82 11.47 22.26
C ASP A 41 6.61 12.00 23.68
N ARG A 42 5.39 11.97 24.20
CA ARG A 42 5.02 12.56 25.49
C ARG A 42 5.42 11.71 26.69
N ASP A 43 5.16 10.39 26.59
CA ASP A 43 5.21 9.49 27.72
C ASP A 43 6.52 8.70 27.79
N TYR A 44 7.25 8.61 26.66
CA TYR A 44 8.48 7.81 26.54
C TYR A 44 9.69 8.59 26.04
N GLY A 45 9.54 9.90 25.77
CA GLY A 45 10.66 10.78 25.38
C GLY A 45 11.19 10.54 23.97
N TRP A 46 10.36 10.01 23.06
CA TRP A 46 10.79 9.82 21.68
C TRP A 46 10.89 11.15 20.96
N ASP A 47 12.00 11.35 20.24
CA ASP A 47 12.29 12.54 19.44
C ASP A 47 12.31 12.17 17.95
N PHE A 48 11.36 12.70 17.17
CA PHE A 48 11.22 12.40 15.75
C PHE A 48 10.71 13.63 14.99
N PRO A 49 11.14 13.80 13.71
CA PRO A 49 10.70 14.90 12.89
C PRO A 49 9.25 14.72 12.42
N ASP A 50 8.64 15.85 12.08
CA ASP A 50 7.40 15.90 11.32
C ASP A 50 7.74 15.85 9.83
N CYS A 51 7.48 14.72 9.16
CA CYS A 51 7.81 14.52 7.76
C CYS A 51 6.77 13.61 7.09
N GLU A 52 6.66 13.72 5.77
CA GLU A 52 5.75 12.90 4.97
C GLU A 52 6.21 11.43 4.83
N GLY A 53 7.50 11.17 5.05
CA GLY A 53 8.07 9.83 4.94
C GLY A 53 7.87 8.96 6.18
N PRO A 54 8.00 7.63 6.06
CA PRO A 54 7.95 6.73 7.21
C PRO A 54 9.17 6.94 8.12
N LEU A 55 8.92 6.79 9.41
CA LEU A 55 9.94 6.89 10.45
C LEU A 55 10.49 5.52 10.86
N MET A 56 9.69 4.49 10.74
CA MET A 56 10.02 3.11 11.06
C MET A 56 9.01 2.15 10.42
N TRP A 57 9.10 0.90 10.79
CA TRP A 57 8.24 -0.17 10.26
C TRP A 57 7.55 -0.94 11.36
N ALA A 58 6.39 -1.51 11.05
CA ALA A 58 5.69 -2.40 11.96
C ALA A 58 5.31 -3.72 11.29
N GLU A 59 5.49 -4.82 12.01
CA GLU A 59 4.88 -6.13 11.76
C GLU A 59 3.65 -6.25 12.64
N ALA A 60 2.47 -6.10 12.09
CA ALA A 60 1.25 -5.99 12.87
C ALA A 60 1.33 -4.88 13.93
N ARG A 61 1.50 -5.22 15.20
CA ARG A 61 1.58 -4.29 16.34
C ARG A 61 2.97 -4.26 17.00
N ARG A 62 3.99 -4.74 16.32
CA ARG A 62 5.38 -4.74 16.75
C ARG A 62 6.14 -3.71 15.93
N TYR A 63 6.71 -2.71 16.58
CA TYR A 63 7.38 -1.57 15.95
C TYR A 63 8.89 -1.79 15.92
N PHE A 64 9.47 -1.65 14.74
CA PHE A 64 10.89 -1.88 14.50
C PHE A 64 11.54 -0.61 13.97
N TYR A 65 12.60 -0.18 14.65
CA TYR A 65 13.45 0.90 14.21
C TYR A 65 14.84 0.35 13.89
N LYS A 66 15.29 0.53 12.65
CA LYS A 66 16.58 -0.01 12.15
C LYS A 66 16.77 -1.50 12.48
N GLY A 67 15.71 -2.27 12.40
CA GLY A 67 15.73 -3.71 12.64
C GLY A 67 15.56 -4.15 14.08
N GLU A 68 15.59 -3.23 15.03
CA GLU A 68 15.39 -3.53 16.46
C GLU A 68 13.93 -3.33 16.86
N LEU A 69 13.41 -4.25 17.66
CA LEU A 69 12.07 -4.14 18.26
C LEU A 69 12.11 -3.04 19.34
N VAL A 70 11.40 -1.94 19.11
CA VAL A 70 11.44 -0.76 20.00
C VAL A 70 10.16 -0.55 20.80
N CYS A 71 9.05 -1.16 20.35
CA CYS A 71 7.76 -1.08 21.02
C CYS A 71 6.83 -2.20 20.55
N GLU A 72 5.94 -2.63 21.43
CA GLU A 72 4.82 -3.52 21.09
C GLU A 72 3.52 -2.92 21.62
N ALA A 73 2.48 -2.92 20.81
CA ALA A 73 1.14 -2.50 21.21
C ALA A 73 0.22 -3.72 21.36
N SER A 74 -0.59 -3.74 22.41
CA SER A 74 -1.56 -4.81 22.67
C SER A 74 -2.89 -4.23 23.16
N GLY A 75 -3.99 -4.94 22.89
CA GLY A 75 -5.33 -4.43 23.22
C GLY A 75 -5.72 -3.24 22.34
N GLY A 76 -6.54 -2.35 22.89
CA GLY A 76 -7.13 -1.22 22.16
C GLY A 76 -8.40 -1.61 21.41
N GLY A 77 -9.29 -0.67 21.23
CA GLY A 77 -10.57 -0.81 20.53
C GLY A 77 -11.05 0.56 20.04
N LEU A 78 -12.30 0.65 19.64
CA LEU A 78 -12.88 1.92 19.15
C LEU A 78 -12.80 3.08 20.16
N TYR A 79 -12.76 2.73 21.48
CA TYR A 79 -12.77 3.72 22.58
C TYR A 79 -11.65 3.51 23.60
N GLU A 80 -10.74 2.60 23.33
CA GLU A 80 -9.65 2.28 24.25
C GLU A 80 -8.30 2.41 23.56
N MET A 81 -7.36 3.11 24.21
CA MET A 81 -5.98 3.18 23.75
C MET A 81 -5.29 1.82 23.93
N PRO A 82 -4.42 1.43 22.99
CA PRO A 82 -3.63 0.22 23.15
C PRO A 82 -2.65 0.37 24.33
N THR A 83 -2.38 -0.73 24.99
CA THR A 83 -1.32 -0.80 26.01
C THR A 83 0.02 -1.03 25.32
N LEU A 84 1.00 -0.21 25.62
CA LEU A 84 2.37 -0.35 25.11
C LEU A 84 3.22 -1.19 26.03
N LYS A 85 4.08 -2.04 25.45
CA LYS A 85 5.02 -2.91 26.14
C LYS A 85 6.39 -2.82 25.49
N ASN A 86 7.44 -3.13 26.24
CA ASN A 86 8.83 -3.19 25.75
C ASN A 86 9.25 -1.89 25.06
N VAL A 87 8.78 -0.74 25.56
CA VAL A 87 9.09 0.56 24.96
C VAL A 87 10.50 0.99 25.35
N ILE A 88 11.35 1.22 24.37
CA ILE A 88 12.65 1.87 24.58
C ILE A 88 12.40 3.35 24.87
N LYS A 89 13.01 3.90 25.91
CA LYS A 89 12.88 5.32 26.27
C LYS A 89 13.90 6.18 25.53
N ASP A 90 13.55 7.46 25.37
CA ASP A 90 14.42 8.51 24.84
C ASP A 90 15.01 8.18 23.44
N LEU A 91 14.20 7.50 22.60
CA LEU A 91 14.61 7.09 21.26
C LEU A 91 14.63 8.28 20.31
N ARG A 92 15.77 8.54 19.69
CA ARG A 92 15.90 9.50 18.61
C ARG A 92 15.75 8.82 17.27
N ILE A 93 14.80 9.31 16.48
CA ILE A 93 14.39 8.67 15.22
C ILE A 93 14.75 9.60 14.07
N THR A 94 15.41 9.05 13.08
CA THR A 94 15.62 9.66 11.77
C THR A 94 14.69 9.00 10.75
N PRO A 95 14.16 9.73 9.75
CA PRO A 95 13.34 9.16 8.71
C PRO A 95 14.06 8.04 7.96
N VAL A 96 13.26 7.11 7.45
CA VAL A 96 13.76 6.06 6.54
C VAL A 96 14.25 6.71 5.25
N ASP A 97 15.44 6.35 4.78
CA ASP A 97 15.94 6.74 3.47
C ASP A 97 15.25 5.88 2.38
N ILE A 98 14.09 6.38 1.94
CA ILE A 98 13.25 5.67 0.96
C ILE A 98 13.94 5.57 -0.40
N GLU A 99 14.65 6.61 -0.84
CA GLU A 99 15.32 6.59 -2.15
C GLU A 99 16.40 5.52 -2.21
N MET A 100 17.24 5.47 -1.19
CA MET A 100 18.28 4.44 -1.08
C MET A 100 17.66 3.05 -0.90
N MET A 101 16.60 2.90 -0.10
CA MET A 101 15.90 1.63 0.07
C MET A 101 15.31 1.13 -1.26
N LEU A 102 14.67 2.00 -2.05
CA LEU A 102 14.14 1.66 -3.37
C LEU A 102 15.26 1.24 -4.32
N SER A 103 16.36 1.99 -4.36
CA SER A 103 17.51 1.66 -5.20
C SER A 103 18.11 0.28 -4.87
N LYS A 104 18.24 -0.05 -3.58
CA LYS A 104 18.71 -1.37 -3.14
C LYS A 104 17.77 -2.51 -3.54
N ASN A 105 16.48 -2.24 -3.66
CA ASN A 105 15.45 -3.22 -4.02
C ASN A 105 15.10 -3.26 -5.53
N GLU A 106 15.65 -2.36 -6.33
CA GLU A 106 15.27 -2.15 -7.73
C GLU A 106 15.29 -3.46 -8.54
N SER A 107 16.38 -4.21 -8.49
CA SER A 107 16.51 -5.45 -9.26
C SER A 107 15.48 -6.51 -8.90
N VAL A 108 15.13 -6.63 -7.62
CA VAL A 108 14.13 -7.58 -7.14
C VAL A 108 12.73 -7.14 -7.57
N MET A 109 12.44 -5.84 -7.44
CA MET A 109 11.17 -5.25 -7.85
C MET A 109 10.96 -5.36 -9.35
N ASP A 110 11.97 -5.09 -10.16
CA ASP A 110 11.92 -5.26 -11.62
C ASP A 110 11.62 -6.71 -12.01
N GLY A 111 12.28 -7.65 -11.37
CA GLY A 111 12.02 -9.08 -11.59
C GLY A 111 10.57 -9.47 -11.26
N LEU A 112 10.01 -8.91 -10.17
CA LEU A 112 8.62 -9.11 -9.77
C LEU A 112 7.65 -8.51 -10.79
N VAL A 113 7.86 -7.27 -11.18
CA VAL A 113 7.05 -6.56 -12.17
C VAL A 113 7.03 -7.32 -13.48
N GLN A 114 8.21 -7.68 -14.02
CA GLN A 114 8.30 -8.43 -15.28
C GLN A 114 7.58 -9.77 -15.23
N LYS A 115 7.71 -10.51 -14.14
CA LYS A 115 6.99 -11.77 -13.94
C LYS A 115 5.48 -11.56 -13.90
N THR A 116 5.03 -10.51 -13.20
CA THR A 116 3.61 -10.20 -13.06
C THR A 116 3.01 -9.77 -14.39
N LEU A 117 3.69 -8.89 -15.16
CA LEU A 117 3.27 -8.49 -16.51
C LEU A 117 3.07 -9.72 -17.42
N LYS A 118 4.05 -10.64 -17.45
CA LYS A 118 3.95 -11.86 -18.25
C LYS A 118 2.78 -12.74 -17.83
N THR A 119 2.54 -12.88 -16.53
CA THR A 119 1.43 -13.69 -15.99
C THR A 119 0.08 -13.06 -16.34
N THR A 120 -0.06 -11.74 -16.19
CA THR A 120 -1.26 -10.98 -16.53
C THR A 120 -1.57 -11.08 -18.03
N TYR A 121 -0.56 -10.88 -18.88
CA TYR A 121 -0.73 -11.02 -20.33
C TYR A 121 -1.12 -12.44 -20.73
N LYS A 122 -0.49 -13.45 -20.14
CA LYS A 122 -0.87 -14.86 -20.39
C LYS A 122 -2.32 -15.12 -20.00
N ALA A 123 -2.75 -14.67 -18.82
CA ALA A 123 -4.15 -14.82 -18.40
C ALA A 123 -5.11 -14.14 -19.39
N TYR A 124 -4.78 -12.93 -19.87
CA TYR A 124 -5.56 -12.27 -20.91
C TYR A 124 -5.68 -13.14 -22.18
N LEU A 125 -4.58 -13.67 -22.71
CA LEU A 125 -4.60 -14.53 -23.89
C LEU A 125 -5.42 -15.80 -23.69
N ASP A 126 -5.32 -16.44 -22.52
CA ASP A 126 -6.02 -17.68 -22.19
C ASP A 126 -7.56 -17.50 -22.10
N TYR A 127 -8.01 -16.29 -21.76
CA TYR A 127 -9.43 -16.03 -21.48
C TYR A 127 -10.11 -15.07 -22.47
N LYS A 128 -9.39 -14.29 -23.28
CA LYS A 128 -9.98 -13.27 -24.16
C LYS A 128 -11.06 -13.77 -25.14
N SER A 129 -11.03 -15.04 -25.50
CA SER A 129 -12.08 -15.67 -26.34
C SER A 129 -13.25 -16.25 -25.54
N ARG A 130 -13.18 -16.26 -24.21
CA ARG A 130 -14.16 -16.91 -23.32
C ARG A 130 -14.97 -15.91 -22.50
N VAL A 131 -14.53 -14.66 -22.44
CA VAL A 131 -15.17 -13.60 -21.67
C VAL A 131 -15.56 -12.44 -22.59
N SER A 132 -16.62 -11.75 -22.25
CA SER A 132 -17.09 -10.59 -23.05
C SER A 132 -16.24 -9.36 -22.81
N MET A 133 -15.62 -9.23 -21.62
CA MET A 133 -14.86 -8.05 -21.23
C MET A 133 -13.93 -8.39 -20.06
N PHE A 134 -12.77 -7.75 -20.03
CA PHE A 134 -11.94 -7.65 -18.84
C PHE A 134 -12.14 -6.28 -18.21
N TYR A 135 -12.07 -6.22 -16.89
CA TYR A 135 -12.09 -4.95 -16.18
C TYR A 135 -11.16 -4.94 -14.98
N VAL A 136 -10.68 -3.75 -14.64
CA VAL A 136 -9.95 -3.47 -13.40
C VAL A 136 -10.91 -2.80 -12.45
N ALA A 137 -11.18 -3.43 -11.30
CA ALA A 137 -11.93 -2.78 -10.22
C ALA A 137 -11.00 -1.81 -9.48
N TYR A 138 -11.26 -0.51 -9.64
CA TYR A 138 -10.45 0.55 -9.05
C TYR A 138 -11.15 1.13 -7.81
N SER A 139 -10.47 1.15 -6.67
CA SER A 139 -11.01 1.65 -5.41
C SER A 139 -10.30 2.91 -4.90
N GLY A 140 -9.29 3.40 -5.61
CA GLY A 140 -8.45 4.51 -5.15
C GLY A 140 -7.42 4.14 -4.08
N GLY A 141 -7.39 2.88 -3.62
CA GLY A 141 -6.39 2.38 -2.68
C GLY A 141 -5.11 1.91 -3.37
N LYS A 142 -4.02 1.81 -2.61
CA LYS A 142 -2.68 1.42 -3.09
C LYS A 142 -2.68 0.15 -3.96
N ASP A 143 -3.43 -0.87 -3.57
CA ASP A 143 -3.44 -2.17 -4.27
C ASP A 143 -4.12 -2.06 -5.63
N SER A 144 -5.21 -1.28 -5.74
CA SER A 144 -5.92 -1.04 -7.00
C SER A 144 -5.12 -0.17 -7.97
N ILE A 145 -4.32 0.78 -7.46
CA ILE A 145 -3.42 1.60 -8.26
C ILE A 145 -2.31 0.73 -8.86
N VAL A 146 -1.66 -0.11 -8.06
CA VAL A 146 -0.62 -1.04 -8.53
C VAL A 146 -1.19 -2.04 -9.53
N MET A 147 -2.38 -2.59 -9.26
CA MET A 147 -3.07 -3.48 -10.19
C MET A 147 -3.34 -2.79 -11.53
N LEU A 148 -3.82 -1.55 -11.51
CA LEU A 148 -4.08 -0.77 -12.72
C LEU A 148 -2.79 -0.51 -13.51
N ASP A 149 -1.70 -0.12 -12.84
CA ASP A 149 -0.39 0.08 -13.48
C ASP A 149 0.09 -1.21 -14.17
N ILE A 150 0.00 -2.35 -13.51
CA ILE A 150 0.38 -3.64 -14.08
C ILE A 150 -0.49 -4.00 -15.29
N VAL A 151 -1.80 -3.86 -15.18
CA VAL A 151 -2.72 -4.24 -16.26
C VAL A 151 -2.54 -3.34 -17.49
N GLN A 152 -2.44 -2.01 -17.31
CA GLN A 152 -2.27 -1.08 -18.42
C GLN A 152 -0.92 -1.24 -19.13
N ARG A 153 0.11 -1.75 -18.45
CA ARG A 153 1.42 -2.09 -19.05
C ARG A 153 1.42 -3.47 -19.72
N ALA A 154 0.55 -4.37 -19.27
CA ALA A 154 0.50 -5.75 -19.76
C ALA A 154 -0.45 -5.92 -20.93
N LEU A 155 -1.56 -5.17 -21.00
CA LEU A 155 -2.63 -5.35 -21.98
C LEU A 155 -2.76 -4.16 -22.91
N PRO A 156 -3.27 -4.37 -24.14
CA PRO A 156 -3.69 -3.24 -24.98
C PRO A 156 -4.84 -2.49 -24.28
N HIS A 157 -4.85 -1.16 -24.40
CA HIS A 157 -5.81 -0.30 -23.69
C HIS A 157 -7.27 -0.49 -24.10
N ASP A 158 -7.50 -1.02 -25.30
CA ASP A 158 -8.82 -1.47 -25.79
C ASP A 158 -9.21 -2.90 -25.34
N GLY A 159 -8.31 -3.59 -24.65
CA GLY A 159 -8.51 -4.94 -24.15
C GLY A 159 -9.18 -5.06 -22.78
N PHE A 160 -9.38 -3.94 -22.09
CA PHE A 160 -9.99 -3.89 -20.77
C PHE A 160 -10.57 -2.50 -20.49
N VAL A 161 -11.42 -2.41 -19.46
CA VAL A 161 -11.94 -1.14 -18.95
C VAL A 161 -11.63 -1.00 -17.47
N VAL A 162 -11.68 0.22 -16.95
CA VAL A 162 -11.53 0.50 -15.51
C VAL A 162 -12.90 0.83 -14.93
N VAL A 163 -13.26 0.15 -13.85
CA VAL A 163 -14.56 0.35 -13.18
C VAL A 163 -14.33 0.88 -11.76
N PHE A 164 -14.86 2.05 -11.47
CA PHE A 164 -14.94 2.61 -10.11
C PHE A 164 -16.37 2.44 -9.58
N GLY A 165 -16.51 1.80 -8.42
CA GLY A 165 -17.79 1.68 -7.73
C GLY A 165 -17.98 2.81 -6.73
N ASP A 166 -18.84 3.78 -7.07
CA ASP A 166 -19.19 4.87 -6.17
C ASP A 166 -20.35 4.47 -5.26
N THR A 167 -20.07 4.18 -4.00
CA THR A 167 -21.07 3.90 -2.97
C THR A 167 -21.74 5.17 -2.44
N THR A 168 -21.31 6.35 -2.88
CA THR A 168 -21.72 7.69 -2.38
C THR A 168 -21.27 7.99 -0.95
N MET A 169 -20.54 7.08 -0.32
CA MET A 169 -19.98 7.21 1.03
C MET A 169 -18.45 7.23 1.05
N GLU A 170 -17.84 7.41 -0.12
CA GLU A 170 -16.38 7.43 -0.26
C GLU A 170 -15.76 8.68 0.41
N LEU A 171 -14.54 8.55 0.88
CA LEU A 171 -13.77 9.67 1.40
C LEU A 171 -13.41 10.64 0.26
N LYS A 172 -13.25 11.92 0.58
CA LYS A 172 -12.81 12.94 -0.40
C LYS A 172 -11.49 12.57 -1.07
N THR A 173 -10.58 11.97 -0.32
CA THR A 173 -9.29 11.49 -0.82
C THR A 173 -9.43 10.38 -1.86
N THR A 174 -10.48 9.54 -1.77
CA THR A 174 -10.78 8.52 -2.79
C THR A 174 -11.19 9.15 -4.12
N TYR A 175 -12.04 10.18 -4.09
CA TYR A 175 -12.43 10.91 -5.30
C TYR A 175 -11.25 11.69 -5.90
N GLN A 176 -10.38 12.24 -5.06
CA GLN A 176 -9.15 12.88 -5.51
C GLN A 176 -8.24 11.87 -6.22
N ALA A 177 -7.98 10.72 -5.61
CA ALA A 177 -7.18 9.64 -6.21
C ALA A 177 -7.77 9.14 -7.55
N LEU A 178 -9.11 9.07 -7.66
CA LEU A 178 -9.77 8.73 -8.91
C LEU A 178 -9.50 9.79 -10.00
N SER A 179 -9.62 11.07 -9.64
CA SER A 179 -9.36 12.18 -10.57
C SER A 179 -7.91 12.21 -11.05
N GLU A 180 -6.97 12.00 -10.14
CA GLU A 180 -5.53 11.94 -10.44
C GLU A 180 -5.20 10.73 -11.35
N ALA A 181 -5.78 9.57 -11.06
CA ALA A 181 -5.60 8.37 -11.87
C ALA A 181 -6.14 8.54 -13.30
N LYS A 182 -7.32 9.14 -13.46
CA LYS A 182 -7.88 9.47 -14.79
C LYS A 182 -7.00 10.44 -15.56
N ALA A 183 -6.45 11.44 -14.88
CA ALA A 183 -5.54 12.41 -15.49
C ALA A 183 -4.19 11.76 -15.89
N HIS A 184 -3.73 10.79 -15.08
CA HIS A 184 -2.48 10.07 -15.35
C HIS A 184 -2.60 9.08 -16.52
N TRP A 185 -3.75 8.41 -16.66
CA TRP A 185 -4.03 7.44 -17.74
C TRP A 185 -5.23 7.87 -18.59
N PRO A 186 -5.11 8.96 -19.37
CA PRO A 186 -6.22 9.52 -20.13
C PRO A 186 -6.69 8.66 -21.31
N SER A 187 -5.87 7.68 -21.72
CA SER A 187 -6.18 6.75 -22.80
C SER A 187 -7.00 5.53 -22.35
N LEU A 188 -7.22 5.36 -21.06
CA LEU A 188 -8.02 4.25 -20.53
C LEU A 188 -9.50 4.60 -20.54
N GLU A 189 -10.33 3.60 -20.77
CA GLU A 189 -11.78 3.73 -20.69
C GLU A 189 -12.26 3.52 -19.25
N TRP A 190 -12.93 4.52 -18.68
CA TRP A 190 -13.37 4.55 -17.29
C TRP A 190 -14.88 4.51 -17.20
N TYR A 191 -15.39 3.63 -16.33
CA TYR A 191 -16.80 3.55 -15.95
C TYR A 191 -16.97 3.83 -14.48
N GLU A 192 -17.95 4.67 -14.14
CA GLU A 192 -18.37 4.94 -12.77
C GLU A 192 -19.74 4.30 -12.52
N ALA A 193 -19.77 3.28 -11.69
CA ALA A 193 -21.00 2.64 -11.24
C ALA A 193 -21.42 3.29 -9.91
N SER A 194 -22.42 4.17 -9.95
CA SER A 194 -22.89 4.87 -8.75
C SER A 194 -24.14 4.19 -8.16
N ALA A 195 -24.16 4.09 -6.81
CA ALA A 195 -25.32 3.64 -6.05
C ALA A 195 -26.43 4.70 -5.97
N LYS A 196 -26.23 5.91 -6.50
CA LYS A 196 -27.30 6.88 -6.64
C LYS A 196 -28.42 6.28 -7.48
N GLN A 197 -29.52 5.87 -6.84
CA GLN A 197 -30.75 5.60 -7.56
C GLN A 197 -31.08 6.84 -8.39
N LYS A 198 -31.21 6.67 -9.71
CA LYS A 198 -31.98 7.63 -10.48
C LYS A 198 -33.37 7.57 -9.89
N ASN A 199 -33.76 8.58 -9.14
CA ASN A 199 -35.16 8.82 -8.88
C ASN A 199 -35.78 8.99 -10.27
N HIS A 200 -36.46 7.94 -10.75
CA HIS A 200 -37.35 8.08 -11.87
C HIS A 200 -38.36 9.08 -11.39
N GLY A 201 -38.26 10.31 -11.90
CA GLY A 201 -39.20 11.35 -11.60
C GLY A 201 -40.61 10.82 -11.87
N GLU A 202 -41.41 10.92 -10.85
CA GLU A 202 -42.86 10.95 -11.05
C GLU A 202 -43.13 12.17 -11.92
N GLU A 203 -43.71 11.93 -13.09
CA GLU A 203 -44.42 12.95 -13.84
C GLU A 203 -45.70 13.40 -13.10
#